data_804b750abe7ad0857adfef3a85cafcc1
#
_entry.id   804b750abe7ad0857adfef3a85cafcc1
#
_cell.length_a   1.000
_cell.length_b   1.000
_cell.length_c   1.000
_cell.angle_alpha   90.00
_cell.angle_beta   90.00
_cell.angle_gamma   90.00
#
_symmetry.space_group_name_H-M   'P 1'
#
loop_
_entity.id
_entity.type
_entity.pdbx_description
1 polymer ?
#
loop_
_entity_poly.entity_id
_entity_poly.type
_entity_poly.pdbx_seq_one_letter_code
_entity_poly.pdbx_strand_id
1 'polypeptide(L)'
;MFRTVLGERTLKLISGSCYLPHPDKEETGGEDAHFICEDERVIGVADGVGGWADVGVDAGQFARELMSYSVNAIQEEPKGSIDPARVLEKAHSSIKAKGSSTACIIALTDKVCCFSFSQAPNACTFYKIFGTWNVYIKQ
;
A
#
# COMPACT_ATOMS: atom_id res chain seq x y z
N MET A 1 -13.23 -42.90 -19.23
CA MET A 1 -12.39 -41.73 -19.32
C MET A 1 -12.87 -40.75 -18.26
N PHE A 2 -12.24 -40.75 -17.08
CA PHE A 2 -12.64 -39.89 -15.97
C PHE A 2 -11.96 -38.50 -16.16
N ARG A 3 -12.76 -37.52 -16.49
CA ARG A 3 -12.33 -36.13 -16.56
C ARG A 3 -12.36 -35.58 -15.11
N THR A 4 -11.22 -35.61 -14.44
CA THR A 4 -11.06 -34.94 -13.15
C THR A 4 -11.20 -33.44 -13.38
N VAL A 5 -12.35 -32.89 -13.01
CA VAL A 5 -12.52 -31.44 -12.91
C VAL A 5 -11.71 -31.01 -11.68
N LEU A 6 -10.46 -30.64 -11.90
CA LEU A 6 -9.70 -29.89 -10.91
C LEU A 6 -10.40 -28.53 -10.78
N GLY A 7 -11.22 -28.39 -9.74
CA GLY A 7 -11.81 -27.11 -9.40
C GLY A 7 -10.66 -26.10 -9.22
N GLU A 8 -10.73 -24.99 -9.95
CA GLU A 8 -9.79 -23.90 -9.81
C GLU A 8 -9.81 -23.44 -8.34
N ARG A 9 -8.73 -23.72 -7.63
CA ARG A 9 -8.52 -23.19 -6.28
C ARG A 9 -8.20 -21.70 -6.43
N THR A 10 -9.21 -20.86 -6.34
CA THR A 10 -9.02 -19.42 -6.26
C THR A 10 -8.44 -19.08 -4.89
N LEU A 11 -7.27 -18.48 -4.88
CA LEU A 11 -6.67 -17.93 -3.64
C LEU A 11 -7.53 -16.78 -3.14
N LYS A 12 -7.74 -16.73 -1.81
CA LYS A 12 -8.40 -15.62 -1.14
C LYS A 12 -7.38 -14.88 -0.28
N LEU A 13 -7.44 -13.56 -0.30
CA LEU A 13 -6.72 -12.71 0.65
C LEU A 13 -7.66 -12.47 1.84
N ILE A 14 -7.26 -12.94 3.01
CA ILE A 14 -7.93 -12.63 4.28
C ILE A 14 -6.98 -11.69 5.02
N SER A 15 -7.42 -10.50 5.32
CA SER A 15 -6.60 -9.46 5.93
C SER A 15 -7.34 -8.76 7.05
N GLY A 16 -6.57 -8.17 7.95
CA GLY A 16 -7.06 -7.33 9.02
C GLY A 16 -6.01 -6.28 9.34
N SER A 17 -6.43 -5.16 9.90
CA SER A 17 -5.53 -4.10 10.32
C SER A 17 -5.87 -3.62 11.72
N CYS A 18 -4.83 -3.18 12.44
CA CYS A 18 -4.94 -2.45 13.68
C CYS A 18 -3.96 -1.29 13.62
N TYR A 19 -4.44 -0.09 13.91
CA TYR A 19 -3.61 1.10 13.92
C TYR A 19 -3.60 1.72 15.30
N LEU A 20 -2.41 1.90 15.86
CA LEU A 20 -2.18 2.55 17.15
C LEU A 20 -1.17 3.68 16.92
N PRO A 21 -1.60 4.95 16.87
CA PRO A 21 -0.69 6.07 16.72
C PRO A 21 0.22 6.19 17.94
N HIS A 22 1.41 6.77 17.74
CA HIS A 22 2.28 7.12 18.87
C HIS A 22 1.52 8.07 19.81
N PRO A 23 1.61 7.90 21.16
CA PRO A 23 0.87 8.73 22.12
C PRO A 23 1.02 10.23 21.89
N ASP A 24 2.23 10.70 21.57
CA ASP A 24 2.50 12.13 21.31
C ASP A 24 1.88 12.63 19.99
N LYS A 25 1.34 11.74 19.16
CA LYS A 25 0.78 12.04 17.84
C LYS A 25 -0.70 11.64 17.70
N GLU A 26 -1.34 11.27 18.81
CA GLU A 26 -2.76 10.88 18.80
C GLU A 26 -3.67 12.01 18.30
N GLU A 27 -3.38 13.26 18.67
CA GLU A 27 -4.18 14.42 18.26
C GLU A 27 -4.16 14.65 16.73
N THR A 28 -3.07 14.30 16.06
CA THR A 28 -2.93 14.41 14.60
C THR A 28 -3.37 13.14 13.86
N GLY A 29 -3.70 12.06 14.60
CA GLY A 29 -4.03 10.76 14.04
C GLY A 29 -2.82 9.94 13.61
N GLY A 30 -1.60 10.33 14.02
CA GLY A 30 -0.35 9.66 13.68
C GLY A 30 0.15 9.92 12.27
N GLU A 31 1.19 9.22 11.86
CA GLU A 31 1.91 9.42 10.60
C GLU A 31 1.68 8.31 9.58
N ASP A 32 1.07 7.19 10.00
CA ASP A 32 0.85 6.04 9.14
C ASP A 32 -0.55 6.05 8.53
N ALA A 33 -0.69 5.32 7.45
CA ALA A 33 -1.97 5.05 6.80
C ALA A 33 -2.00 3.64 6.21
N HIS A 34 -3.20 3.09 6.02
CA HIS A 34 -3.38 1.79 5.40
C HIS A 34 -4.72 1.71 4.66
N PHE A 35 -4.85 0.70 3.82
CA PHE A 35 -6.12 0.31 3.21
C PHE A 35 -6.23 -1.20 3.03
N ILE A 36 -7.47 -1.67 2.95
CA ILE A 36 -7.83 -3.05 2.59
C ILE A 36 -8.93 -2.98 1.53
N CYS A 37 -8.64 -3.50 0.34
CA CYS A 37 -9.59 -3.68 -0.76
C CYS A 37 -9.83 -5.17 -0.94
N GLU A 38 -10.86 -5.71 -0.26
CA GLU A 38 -11.13 -7.16 -0.23
C GLU A 38 -11.53 -7.70 -1.60
N ASP A 39 -12.39 -6.99 -2.32
CA ASP A 39 -12.91 -7.40 -3.62
C ASP A 39 -11.79 -7.46 -4.68
N GLU A 40 -10.87 -6.51 -4.64
CA GLU A 40 -9.71 -6.44 -5.52
C GLU A 40 -8.54 -7.29 -5.01
N ARG A 41 -8.61 -7.78 -3.77
CA ARG A 41 -7.56 -8.57 -3.10
C ARG A 41 -6.25 -7.80 -2.99
N VAL A 42 -6.33 -6.54 -2.55
CA VAL A 42 -5.18 -5.64 -2.41
C VAL A 42 -5.16 -5.04 -1.02
N ILE A 43 -3.99 -4.98 -0.42
CA ILE A 43 -3.76 -4.28 0.84
C ILE A 43 -2.57 -3.33 0.67
N GLY A 44 -2.58 -2.24 1.44
CA GLY A 44 -1.47 -1.28 1.42
C GLY A 44 -1.25 -0.62 2.77
N VAL A 45 -0.01 -0.27 3.02
CA VAL A 45 0.43 0.49 4.19
C VAL A 45 1.41 1.57 3.76
N ALA A 46 1.42 2.68 4.49
CA ALA A 46 2.35 3.78 4.31
C ALA A 46 2.77 4.33 5.67
N ASP A 47 4.04 4.65 5.82
CA ASP A 47 4.64 5.26 7.02
C ASP A 47 5.20 6.63 6.61
N GLY A 48 4.60 7.69 7.12
CA GLY A 48 5.00 9.07 6.86
C GLY A 48 6.29 9.44 7.60
N VAL A 49 7.19 10.14 6.92
CA VAL A 49 8.48 10.52 7.49
C VAL A 49 8.31 11.67 8.47
N GLY A 50 8.42 11.36 9.78
CA GLY A 50 8.18 12.28 10.89
C GLY A 50 9.07 13.52 10.94
N GLY A 51 10.25 13.50 10.33
CA GLY A 51 11.15 14.65 10.26
C GLY A 51 10.57 15.89 9.56
N TRP A 52 9.48 15.76 8.84
CA TRP A 52 8.76 16.90 8.26
C TRP A 52 8.06 17.77 9.31
N ALA A 53 7.78 17.22 10.49
CA ALA A 53 7.19 17.96 11.60
C ALA A 53 8.08 19.13 12.06
N ASP A 54 9.40 19.01 11.94
CA ASP A 54 10.38 20.05 12.29
C ASP A 54 10.22 21.32 11.44
N VAL A 55 9.62 21.20 10.26
CA VAL A 55 9.31 22.31 9.35
C VAL A 55 7.81 22.60 9.25
N GLY A 56 7.03 22.10 10.21
CA GLY A 56 5.60 22.37 10.34
C GLY A 56 4.71 21.64 9.32
N VAL A 57 5.19 20.52 8.79
CA VAL A 57 4.43 19.69 7.82
C VAL A 57 3.92 18.43 8.52
N ASP A 58 2.62 18.12 8.36
CA ASP A 58 2.04 16.88 8.84
C ASP A 58 2.41 15.71 7.89
N ALA A 59 3.36 14.89 8.35
CA ALA A 59 3.80 13.71 7.60
C ALA A 59 2.69 12.68 7.39
N GLY A 60 1.74 12.58 8.31
CA GLY A 60 0.59 11.69 8.22
C GLY A 60 -0.36 12.08 7.10
N GLN A 61 -0.47 13.36 6.76
CA GLN A 61 -1.31 13.80 5.64
C GLN A 61 -0.80 13.21 4.32
N PHE A 62 0.51 13.20 4.08
CA PHE A 62 1.07 12.61 2.88
C PHE A 62 0.78 11.11 2.78
N ALA A 63 0.98 10.35 3.88
CA ALA A 63 0.69 8.93 3.94
C ALA A 63 -0.80 8.63 3.69
N ARG A 64 -1.70 9.41 4.32
CA ARG A 64 -3.16 9.28 4.13
C ARG A 64 -3.58 9.59 2.69
N GLU A 65 -3.04 10.63 2.07
CA GLU A 65 -3.33 10.95 0.66
C GLU A 65 -2.81 9.84 -0.26
N LEU A 66 -1.58 9.34 -0.04
CA LEU A 66 -1.01 8.25 -0.82
C LEU A 66 -1.88 7.00 -0.79
N MET A 67 -2.34 6.60 0.40
CA MET A 67 -3.21 5.42 0.53
C MET A 67 -4.60 5.66 -0.07
N SER A 68 -5.19 6.83 0.11
CA SER A 68 -6.49 7.19 -0.46
C SER A 68 -6.46 7.20 -2.00
N TYR A 69 -5.45 7.84 -2.61
CA TYR A 69 -5.28 7.83 -4.05
C TYR A 69 -4.92 6.45 -4.61
N SER A 70 -4.23 5.61 -3.81
CA SER A 70 -3.99 4.22 -4.19
C SER A 70 -5.29 3.43 -4.32
N VAL A 71 -6.24 3.60 -3.40
CA VAL A 71 -7.58 2.99 -3.51
C VAL A 71 -8.28 3.44 -4.79
N ASN A 72 -8.26 4.73 -5.11
CA ASN A 72 -8.86 5.24 -6.34
C ASN A 72 -8.20 4.63 -7.58
N ALA A 73 -6.86 4.57 -7.60
CA ALA A 73 -6.11 3.98 -8.71
C ALA A 73 -6.41 2.49 -8.90
N ILE A 74 -6.59 1.73 -7.79
CA ILE A 74 -6.97 0.31 -7.83
C ILE A 74 -8.32 0.12 -8.52
N GLN A 75 -9.29 0.99 -8.26
CA GLN A 75 -10.63 0.92 -8.87
C GLN A 75 -10.61 1.17 -10.38
N GLU A 76 -9.58 1.88 -10.88
CA GLU A 76 -9.39 2.13 -12.32
C GLU A 76 -8.64 0.99 -13.03
N GLU A 77 -8.00 0.08 -12.28
CA GLU A 77 -7.27 -1.04 -12.85
C GLU A 77 -8.22 -2.14 -13.36
N PRO A 78 -7.82 -2.88 -14.41
CA PRO A 78 -8.59 -4.04 -14.87
C PRO A 78 -8.70 -5.10 -13.78
N LYS A 79 -9.90 -5.62 -13.54
CA LYS A 79 -10.12 -6.67 -12.54
C LYS A 79 -9.21 -7.88 -12.79
N GLY A 80 -8.54 -8.33 -11.71
CA GLY A 80 -7.63 -9.48 -11.75
C GLY A 80 -6.24 -9.20 -12.32
N SER A 81 -5.95 -7.95 -12.73
CA SER A 81 -4.67 -7.55 -13.33
C SER A 81 -4.11 -6.27 -12.69
N ILE A 82 -4.24 -6.15 -11.37
CA ILE A 82 -3.75 -4.97 -10.64
C ILE A 82 -2.23 -5.00 -10.58
N ASP A 83 -1.61 -3.93 -11.05
CA ASP A 83 -0.17 -3.70 -10.93
C ASP A 83 0.10 -2.68 -9.81
N PRO A 84 0.62 -3.13 -8.65
CA PRO A 84 0.91 -2.24 -7.52
C PRO A 84 1.86 -1.08 -7.84
N ALA A 85 2.79 -1.25 -8.79
CA ALA A 85 3.69 -0.16 -9.19
C ALA A 85 2.92 0.96 -9.86
N ARG A 86 2.09 0.60 -10.82
CA ARG A 86 1.25 1.56 -11.55
C ARG A 86 0.26 2.25 -10.60
N VAL A 87 -0.29 1.51 -9.62
CA VAL A 87 -1.15 2.06 -8.58
C VAL A 87 -0.41 3.14 -7.78
N LEU A 88 0.80 2.82 -7.27
CA LEU A 88 1.61 3.77 -6.51
C LEU A 88 2.03 4.98 -7.35
N GLU A 89 2.41 4.79 -8.60
CA GLU A 89 2.80 5.86 -9.51
C GLU A 89 1.63 6.84 -9.75
N LYS A 90 0.43 6.31 -10.04
CA LYS A 90 -0.78 7.14 -10.19
C LYS A 90 -1.14 7.85 -8.89
N ALA A 91 -1.13 7.15 -7.77
CA ALA A 91 -1.43 7.73 -6.47
C ALA A 91 -0.46 8.85 -6.12
N HIS A 92 0.84 8.60 -6.27
CA HIS A 92 1.88 9.59 -5.99
C HIS A 92 1.74 10.85 -6.85
N SER A 93 1.44 10.72 -8.14
CA SER A 93 1.24 11.86 -9.03
C SER A 93 0.02 12.74 -8.66
N SER A 94 -0.89 12.20 -7.85
CA SER A 94 -2.12 12.88 -7.43
C SER A 94 -1.99 13.57 -6.07
N ILE A 95 -0.92 13.28 -5.29
CA ILE A 95 -0.71 13.85 -3.95
C ILE A 95 -0.49 15.36 -4.04
N LYS A 96 -1.15 16.09 -3.15
CA LYS A 96 -1.00 17.54 -3.00
C LYS A 96 -0.30 17.93 -1.70
N ALA A 97 -0.34 17.04 -0.71
CA ALA A 97 0.32 17.24 0.57
C ALA A 97 1.85 17.32 0.38
N LYS A 98 2.49 18.19 1.15
CA LYS A 98 3.95 18.18 1.29
C LYS A 98 4.33 17.04 2.23
N GLY A 99 5.49 16.44 2.01
CA GLY A 99 5.98 15.37 2.84
C GLY A 99 6.63 14.26 2.03
N SER A 100 6.86 13.16 2.71
CA SER A 100 7.30 11.91 2.11
C SER A 100 6.83 10.74 2.97
N SER A 101 6.79 9.55 2.38
CA SER A 101 6.34 8.34 3.06
C SER A 101 7.04 7.12 2.45
N THR A 102 7.20 6.08 3.25
CA THR A 102 7.37 4.73 2.70
C THR A 102 6.00 4.17 2.36
N ALA A 103 5.94 3.22 1.44
CA ALA A 103 4.71 2.48 1.16
C ALA A 103 5.00 1.04 0.72
N CYS A 104 4.06 0.17 1.04
CA CYS A 104 4.04 -1.20 0.53
C CYS A 104 2.60 -1.55 0.11
N ILE A 105 2.43 -1.99 -1.13
CA ILE A 105 1.16 -2.51 -1.64
C ILE A 105 1.34 -3.97 -2.03
N ILE A 106 0.43 -4.82 -1.59
CA ILE A 106 0.38 -6.24 -1.92
C ILE A 106 -0.93 -6.50 -2.64
N ALA A 107 -0.83 -7.01 -3.87
CA ALA A 107 -1.98 -7.46 -4.65
C ALA A 107 -1.90 -8.98 -4.86
N LEU A 108 -2.99 -9.69 -4.57
CA LEU A 108 -3.13 -11.10 -4.85
C LEU A 108 -3.79 -11.27 -6.23
N THR A 109 -2.97 -11.60 -7.21
CA THR A 109 -3.38 -11.98 -8.56
C THR A 109 -3.16 -13.49 -8.75
N ASP A 110 -2.99 -13.97 -9.97
CA ASP A 110 -2.51 -15.35 -10.23
C ASP A 110 -1.10 -15.57 -9.66
N LYS A 111 -0.39 -14.46 -9.40
CA LYS A 111 0.91 -14.41 -8.71
C LYS A 111 0.86 -13.32 -7.65
N VAL A 112 1.48 -13.55 -6.50
CA VAL A 112 1.62 -12.52 -5.47
C VAL A 112 2.58 -11.45 -5.98
N CYS A 113 2.12 -10.20 -6.04
CA CYS A 113 2.95 -9.04 -6.35
C CYS A 113 3.06 -8.14 -5.13
N CYS A 114 4.27 -7.86 -4.68
CA CYS A 114 4.54 -6.92 -3.59
C CYS A 114 5.32 -5.73 -4.13
N PHE A 115 4.92 -4.53 -3.72
CA PHE A 115 5.62 -3.29 -4.04
C PHE A 115 5.99 -2.54 -2.78
N SER A 116 7.23 -2.11 -2.71
CA SER A 116 7.71 -1.18 -1.71
C SER A 116 8.15 0.11 -2.38
N PHE A 117 7.68 1.23 -1.84
CA PHE A 117 8.03 2.57 -2.30
C PHE A 117 8.62 3.33 -1.12
N SER A 118 9.79 3.92 -1.31
CA SER A 118 10.39 4.84 -0.35
C SER A 118 10.69 6.15 -1.05
N GLN A 119 10.15 7.25 -0.54
CA GLN A 119 10.47 8.59 -1.04
C GLN A 119 11.30 9.35 -0.01
N ALA A 120 12.57 9.56 -0.34
CA ALA A 120 13.36 10.65 0.23
C ALA A 120 13.11 11.94 -0.58
N PRO A 121 13.41 13.14 -0.06
CA PRO A 121 13.05 14.42 -0.70
C PRO A 121 13.44 14.59 -2.17
N ASN A 122 14.35 13.75 -2.68
CA ASN A 122 14.86 13.80 -4.05
C ASN A 122 15.00 12.44 -4.75
N ALA A 123 14.44 11.36 -4.20
CA ALA A 123 14.56 10.03 -4.80
C ALA A 123 13.29 9.22 -4.59
N CYS A 124 12.74 8.73 -5.70
CA CYS A 124 11.65 7.77 -5.72
C CYS A 124 12.22 6.42 -6.18
N THR A 125 12.19 5.44 -5.31
CA THR A 125 12.73 4.10 -5.65
C THR A 125 11.62 3.07 -5.57
N PHE A 126 11.35 2.39 -6.68
CA PHE A 126 10.35 1.34 -6.77
C PHE A 126 11.03 -0.03 -6.78
N TYR A 127 10.58 -0.94 -5.92
CA TYR A 127 11.02 -2.33 -5.92
C TYR A 127 9.85 -3.25 -6.26
N LYS A 128 10.04 -4.09 -7.28
CA LYS A 128 9.10 -5.15 -7.65
C LYS A 128 9.64 -6.50 -7.18
N ILE A 129 8.90 -7.18 -6.30
CA ILE A 129 9.29 -8.48 -5.79
C ILE A 129 8.27 -9.52 -6.24
N PHE A 130 8.70 -10.53 -7.01
CA PHE A 130 7.89 -11.67 -7.42
C PHE A 130 8.33 -12.91 -6.66
N GLY A 131 7.40 -13.67 -6.11
CA GLY A 131 7.71 -14.98 -5.51
C GLY A 131 6.86 -15.34 -4.30
N THR A 132 7.07 -16.52 -3.74
CA THR A 132 6.46 -17.00 -2.50
C THR A 132 7.17 -16.34 -1.32
N TRP A 133 6.48 -15.53 -0.51
CA TRP A 133 7.10 -14.75 0.56
C TRP A 133 6.39 -14.90 1.91
N ASN A 134 7.22 -15.00 2.95
CA ASN A 134 6.81 -14.68 4.31
C ASN A 134 7.06 -13.18 4.51
N VAL A 135 5.98 -12.40 4.63
CA VAL A 135 6.08 -10.96 4.90
C VAL A 135 6.25 -10.78 6.41
N TYR A 136 7.42 -10.36 6.85
CA TYR A 136 7.66 -9.90 8.22
C TYR A 136 7.52 -8.39 8.25
N ILE A 137 6.45 -7.89 8.89
CA ILE A 137 6.34 -6.47 9.22
C ILE A 137 7.02 -6.28 10.57
N LYS A 138 8.16 -5.59 10.58
CA LYS A 138 8.85 -5.19 11.81
C LYS A 138 8.34 -3.80 12.17
N GLN A 139 7.68 -3.71 13.34
CA GLN A 139 7.37 -2.45 14.02
C GLN A 139 8.63 -1.78 14.53
#